data_4282ca75c64988b19c4a8f76d8605472
#
_entry.id   4282ca75c64988b19c4a8f76d8605472
#
_cell.length_a   1.000
_cell.length_b   1.000
_cell.length_c   1.000
_cell.angle_alpha   90.00
_cell.angle_beta   90.00
_cell.angle_gamma   90.00
#
_symmetry.space_group_name_H-M   'P 1'
#
loop_
_entity.id
_entity.type
_entity.pdbx_description
1 polymer ?
#
loop_
_entity_poly.entity_id
_entity_poly.type
_entity_poly.pdbx_seq_one_letter_code
_entity_poly.pdbx_strand_id
1 'polypeptide(L)'
;MKRLLLPLLAALALPTAVNAEISDELHKKCLEARDYAGCVKTNKKLSHKKDKEISGIGIRLFLNSDTAELTIQSVINDSPAASADIKPNDVIIKIDGKSTKGMGINEAVSLIKGPKDKPIKLVLS
;
A
#
# COMPACT_ATOMS: atom_id res chain seq x y z
N MET A 1 -35.72 -58.48 1.00
CA MET A 1 -35.84 -57.04 0.73
C MET A 1 -34.78 -56.30 1.48
N LYS A 2 -33.71 -55.98 0.86
CA LYS A 2 -32.59 -55.25 1.51
C LYS A 2 -32.85 -53.78 1.35
N ARG A 3 -33.17 -53.12 2.45
CA ARG A 3 -33.21 -51.67 2.51
C ARG A 3 -31.78 -51.16 2.61
N LEU A 4 -31.24 -50.64 1.54
CA LEU A 4 -30.02 -49.87 1.57
C LEU A 4 -30.33 -48.53 2.21
N LEU A 5 -29.93 -48.40 3.48
CA LEU A 5 -29.78 -47.13 4.12
C LEU A 5 -28.51 -46.50 3.55
N LEU A 6 -28.68 -45.62 2.63
CA LEU A 6 -27.63 -44.69 2.21
C LEU A 6 -27.37 -43.76 3.42
N PRO A 7 -26.17 -43.74 3.98
CA PRO A 7 -25.83 -42.69 4.90
C PRO A 7 -25.86 -41.36 4.12
N LEU A 8 -26.74 -40.49 4.53
CA LEU A 8 -26.64 -39.10 4.18
C LEU A 8 -25.29 -38.63 4.72
N LEU A 9 -24.29 -38.65 3.91
CA LEU A 9 -23.11 -37.80 4.06
C LEU A 9 -23.62 -36.39 3.86
N ALA A 10 -24.09 -35.77 4.93
CA ALA A 10 -24.12 -34.34 5.01
C ALA A 10 -22.67 -33.90 4.85
N ALA A 11 -22.31 -33.55 3.65
CA ALA A 11 -21.15 -32.77 3.41
C ALA A 11 -21.43 -31.43 4.12
N LEU A 12 -21.01 -31.35 5.36
CA LEU A 12 -20.79 -30.10 6.03
C LEU A 12 -19.70 -29.41 5.19
N ALA A 13 -20.13 -28.71 4.17
CA ALA A 13 -19.36 -27.67 3.60
C ALA A 13 -19.17 -26.65 4.74
N LEU A 14 -18.15 -26.88 5.50
CA LEU A 14 -17.60 -25.85 6.35
C LEU A 14 -17.35 -24.66 5.44
N PRO A 15 -17.95 -23.51 5.71
CA PRO A 15 -17.48 -22.32 5.07
C PRO A 15 -16.00 -22.26 5.45
N THR A 16 -15.14 -22.54 4.54
CA THR A 16 -13.76 -22.13 4.64
C THR A 16 -13.84 -20.61 4.76
N ALA A 17 -13.95 -20.17 6.00
CA ALA A 17 -13.72 -18.78 6.29
C ALA A 17 -12.33 -18.51 5.74
N VAL A 18 -12.31 -17.82 4.61
CA VAL A 18 -11.11 -17.34 3.98
C VAL A 18 -10.56 -16.26 4.91
N ASN A 19 -9.99 -16.69 6.01
CA ASN A 19 -9.08 -15.88 6.82
C ASN A 19 -7.65 -16.09 6.34
N ALA A 20 -7.51 -16.30 5.07
CA ALA A 20 -6.22 -16.34 4.45
C ALA A 20 -5.72 -14.93 4.23
N GLU A 21 -5.18 -14.27 5.23
CA GLU A 21 -4.28 -13.13 4.99
C GLU A 21 -3.77 -12.50 6.28
N ILE A 22 -3.74 -13.29 7.34
CA ILE A 22 -2.92 -12.92 8.47
C ILE A 22 -1.57 -13.58 8.21
N SER A 23 -0.53 -12.79 7.95
CA SER A 23 0.80 -13.34 7.81
C SER A 23 1.17 -14.14 9.06
N ASP A 24 1.82 -15.27 8.90
CA ASP A 24 2.25 -16.13 10.01
C ASP A 24 3.03 -15.36 11.06
N GLU A 25 3.78 -14.36 10.62
CA GLU A 25 4.54 -13.47 11.49
C GLU A 25 3.63 -12.62 12.37
N LEU A 26 2.55 -12.08 11.83
CA LEU A 26 1.57 -11.31 12.58
C LEU A 26 0.79 -12.21 13.55
N HIS A 27 0.43 -13.42 13.12
CA HIS A 27 -0.22 -14.41 13.96
C HIS A 27 0.64 -14.76 15.17
N LYS A 28 1.91 -15.07 14.96
CA LYS A 28 2.87 -15.38 16.01
C LYS A 28 3.05 -14.24 17.01
N LYS A 29 3.12 -13.00 16.51
CA LYS A 29 3.25 -11.81 17.34
C LYS A 29 2.02 -11.53 18.21
N CYS A 30 0.83 -11.87 17.73
CA CYS A 30 -0.41 -11.64 18.45
C CYS A 30 -0.88 -12.80 19.32
N LEU A 31 -0.23 -13.97 19.26
CA LEU A 31 -0.58 -15.14 20.09
C LEU A 31 -0.44 -14.87 21.59
N GLU A 32 0.51 -14.04 21.99
CA GLU A 32 0.77 -13.69 23.39
C GLU A 32 -0.04 -12.48 23.87
N ALA A 33 -0.80 -11.86 23.00
CA ALA A 33 -1.59 -10.70 23.35
C ALA A 33 -2.87 -11.09 24.10
N ARG A 34 -3.23 -10.32 25.12
CA ARG A 34 -4.47 -10.50 25.87
C ARG A 34 -5.73 -10.39 25.01
N ASP A 35 -5.67 -9.58 23.97
CA ASP A 35 -6.73 -9.39 22.98
C ASP A 35 -6.15 -9.63 21.57
N TYR A 36 -6.28 -10.87 21.12
CA TYR A 36 -5.80 -11.28 19.81
C TYR A 36 -6.47 -10.51 18.67
N ALA A 37 -7.79 -10.33 18.71
CA ALA A 37 -8.55 -9.64 17.67
C ALA A 37 -8.19 -8.16 17.60
N GLY A 38 -7.98 -7.49 18.73
CA GLY A 38 -7.51 -6.11 18.81
C GLY A 38 -6.09 -5.96 18.28
N CYS A 39 -5.19 -6.89 18.65
CA CYS A 39 -3.82 -6.90 18.16
C CYS A 39 -3.75 -7.03 16.63
N VAL A 40 -4.49 -7.96 16.04
CA VAL A 40 -4.54 -8.15 14.59
C VAL A 40 -5.09 -6.91 13.88
N LYS A 41 -6.19 -6.34 14.38
CA LYS A 41 -6.79 -5.11 13.82
C LYS A 41 -5.84 -3.92 13.85
N THR A 42 -5.16 -3.72 14.97
CA THR A 42 -4.23 -2.59 15.15
C THR A 42 -3.02 -2.73 14.25
N ASN A 43 -2.41 -3.91 14.18
CA ASN A 43 -1.25 -4.15 13.33
C ASN A 43 -1.62 -4.15 11.84
N LYS A 44 -2.80 -4.62 11.45
CA LYS A 44 -3.29 -4.54 10.07
C LYS A 44 -3.49 -3.09 9.62
N LYS A 45 -3.97 -2.20 10.50
CA LYS A 45 -4.03 -0.75 10.20
C LYS A 45 -2.66 -0.12 10.04
N LEU A 46 -1.68 -0.55 10.82
CA LEU A 46 -0.31 -0.04 10.74
C LEU A 46 0.41 -0.51 9.47
N SER A 47 0.19 -1.77 9.04
CA SER A 47 0.77 -2.27 7.79
C SER A 47 0.18 -1.59 6.55
N HIS A 48 -1.13 -1.29 6.54
CA HIS A 48 -1.76 -0.55 5.44
C HIS A 48 -1.28 0.91 5.30
N LYS A 49 -0.77 1.49 6.39
CA LYS A 49 -0.25 2.86 6.36
C LYS A 49 1.16 2.93 5.76
N LYS A 50 1.88 1.80 5.73
CA LYS A 50 3.26 1.73 5.26
C LYS A 50 3.38 1.58 3.75
N ASP A 51 2.36 1.03 3.09
CA ASP A 51 2.42 0.69 1.65
C ASP A 51 1.92 1.82 0.73
N LYS A 52 1.36 2.91 1.26
CA LYS A 52 0.74 3.97 0.47
C LYS A 52 1.68 5.09 0.02
N GLU A 53 2.91 5.10 0.47
CA GLU A 53 3.78 6.27 0.33
C GLU A 53 5.02 6.08 -0.55
N ILE A 54 5.24 4.89 -1.10
CA ILE A 54 6.42 4.63 -1.93
C ILE A 54 6.00 4.63 -3.40
N SER A 55 6.39 5.66 -4.12
CA SER A 55 6.28 5.67 -5.57
C SER A 55 7.34 4.77 -6.21
N GLY A 56 7.06 4.25 -7.41
CA GLY A 56 7.97 3.34 -8.12
C GLY A 56 9.37 3.90 -8.40
N ILE A 57 9.58 5.20 -8.29
CA ILE A 57 10.88 5.88 -8.46
C ILE A 57 11.67 6.07 -7.16
N GLY A 58 11.12 5.63 -6.03
CA GLY A 58 11.81 5.68 -4.74
C GLY A 58 11.68 7.00 -3.99
N ILE A 59 10.55 7.68 -4.09
CA ILE A 59 10.22 8.86 -3.29
C ILE A 59 9.02 8.61 -2.40
N ARG A 60 8.99 9.31 -1.28
CA ARG A 60 7.82 9.44 -0.43
C ARG A 60 7.24 10.83 -0.60
N LEU A 61 5.94 10.89 -0.80
CA LEU A 61 5.21 12.12 -0.99
C LEU A 61 4.28 12.39 0.18
N PHE A 62 4.05 13.66 0.46
CA PHE A 62 2.93 14.10 1.28
C PHE A 62 2.24 15.29 0.61
N LEU A 63 0.96 15.43 0.88
CA LEU A 63 0.18 16.59 0.47
C LEU A 63 0.22 17.59 1.61
N ASN A 64 0.78 18.77 1.36
CA ASN A 64 0.75 19.84 2.32
C ASN A 64 -0.68 20.33 2.50
N SER A 65 -1.21 20.26 3.72
CA SER A 65 -2.60 20.66 4.02
C SER A 65 -2.86 22.16 3.86
N ASP A 66 -1.83 22.98 4.02
CA ASP A 66 -1.96 24.43 3.99
C ASP A 66 -1.89 24.98 2.56
N THR A 67 -0.99 24.44 1.74
CA THR A 67 -0.77 24.90 0.37
C THR A 67 -1.38 23.98 -0.69
N ALA A 68 -1.86 22.79 -0.29
CA ALA A 68 -2.35 21.73 -1.17
C ALA A 68 -1.32 21.30 -2.25
N GLU A 69 -0.03 21.45 -1.93
CA GLU A 69 1.08 21.10 -2.81
C GLU A 69 1.63 19.71 -2.48
N LEU A 70 1.98 18.98 -3.53
CA LEU A 70 2.67 17.70 -3.39
C LEU A 70 4.15 17.94 -3.12
N THR A 71 4.59 17.58 -1.92
CA THR A 71 5.96 17.77 -1.48
C THR A 71 6.66 16.44 -1.26
N ILE A 72 7.93 16.37 -1.61
CA ILE A 72 8.76 15.19 -1.38
C ILE A 72 9.20 15.15 0.07
N GLN A 73 8.75 14.15 0.79
CA GLN A 73 9.11 13.94 2.20
C GLN A 73 10.51 13.34 2.34
N SER A 74 10.82 12.34 1.53
CA SER A 74 12.11 11.66 1.54
C SER A 74 12.38 10.95 0.22
N VAL A 75 13.66 10.73 -0.06
CA VAL A 75 14.15 9.98 -1.21
C VAL A 75 14.86 8.73 -0.71
N ILE A 76 14.58 7.60 -1.34
CA ILE A 76 15.23 6.32 -1.00
C ILE A 76 16.61 6.29 -1.64
N ASN A 77 17.63 5.91 -0.86
CA ASN A 77 18.98 5.74 -1.38
C ASN A 77 19.00 4.68 -2.50
N ASP A 78 19.89 4.85 -3.45
CA ASP A 78 20.07 3.95 -4.60
C ASP A 78 18.81 3.80 -5.48
N SER A 79 17.87 4.74 -5.39
CA SER A 79 16.67 4.78 -6.22
C SER A 79 16.87 5.63 -7.48
N PRO A 80 16.02 5.47 -8.52
CA PRO A 80 16.03 6.35 -9.69
C PRO A 80 15.90 7.83 -9.33
N ALA A 81 15.12 8.17 -8.30
CA ALA A 81 14.97 9.53 -7.83
C ALA A 81 16.26 10.09 -7.22
N ALA A 82 16.99 9.27 -6.46
CA ALA A 82 18.30 9.67 -5.93
C ALA A 82 19.31 9.93 -7.05
N SER A 83 19.30 9.11 -8.11
CA SER A 83 20.14 9.30 -9.29
C SER A 83 19.77 10.55 -10.10
N ALA A 84 18.54 11.02 -10.00
CA ALA A 84 18.06 12.24 -10.65
C ALA A 84 18.28 13.52 -9.81
N ASP A 85 19.02 13.43 -8.69
CA ASP A 85 19.31 14.55 -7.76
C ASP A 85 18.05 15.19 -7.15
N ILE A 86 16.99 14.41 -6.98
CA ILE A 86 15.77 14.83 -6.29
C ILE A 86 16.02 14.86 -4.79
N LYS A 87 15.59 15.95 -4.14
CA LYS A 87 15.84 16.19 -2.73
C LYS A 87 14.55 16.19 -1.90
N PRO A 88 14.64 15.87 -0.60
CA PRO A 88 13.56 16.12 0.34
C PRO A 88 13.17 17.60 0.36
N ASN A 89 11.89 17.87 0.55
CA ASN A 89 11.25 19.19 0.54
C ASN A 89 11.08 19.83 -0.85
N ASP A 90 11.48 19.17 -1.93
CA ASP A 90 11.13 19.63 -3.28
C ASP A 90 9.61 19.53 -3.49
N VAL A 91 9.02 20.54 -4.12
CA VAL A 91 7.61 20.56 -4.49
C VAL A 91 7.46 20.07 -5.91
N ILE A 92 6.56 19.11 -6.14
CA ILE A 92 6.27 18.62 -7.49
C ILE A 92 5.22 19.52 -8.13
N ILE A 93 5.59 20.20 -9.19
CA ILE A 93 4.72 21.12 -9.95
C ILE A 93 3.99 20.39 -11.07
N LYS A 94 4.69 19.51 -11.80
CA LYS A 94 4.13 18.74 -12.92
C LYS A 94 4.66 17.32 -12.94
N ILE A 95 3.80 16.40 -13.38
CA ILE A 95 4.12 14.99 -13.64
C ILE A 95 3.75 14.69 -15.09
N ASP A 96 4.74 14.36 -15.92
CA ASP A 96 4.57 14.10 -17.37
C ASP A 96 3.79 15.21 -18.11
N GLY A 97 4.04 16.46 -17.74
CA GLY A 97 3.36 17.62 -18.30
C GLY A 97 2.00 17.94 -17.69
N LYS A 98 1.46 17.08 -16.81
CA LYS A 98 0.21 17.32 -16.08
C LYS A 98 0.48 18.09 -14.80
N SER A 99 -0.22 19.21 -14.60
CA SER A 99 -0.10 20.00 -13.37
C SER A 99 -0.57 19.21 -12.15
N THR A 100 0.18 19.31 -11.06
CA THR A 100 -0.16 18.70 -9.76
C THR A 100 -1.10 19.57 -8.92
N LYS A 101 -1.39 20.79 -9.36
CA LYS A 101 -2.26 21.70 -8.63
C LYS A 101 -3.67 21.12 -8.48
N GLY A 102 -4.11 20.94 -7.25
CA GLY A 102 -5.39 20.30 -6.92
C GLY A 102 -5.42 18.78 -7.11
N MET A 103 -4.28 18.16 -7.40
CA MET A 103 -4.15 16.71 -7.56
C MET A 103 -4.06 16.03 -6.20
N GLY A 104 -4.82 14.95 -6.01
CA GLY A 104 -4.71 14.13 -4.80
C GLY A 104 -3.45 13.27 -4.81
N ILE A 105 -2.97 12.91 -3.61
CA ILE A 105 -1.76 12.09 -3.45
C ILE A 105 -1.87 10.72 -4.17
N ASN A 106 -3.03 10.09 -4.15
CA ASN A 106 -3.25 8.80 -4.81
C ASN A 106 -3.16 8.91 -6.34
N GLU A 107 -3.66 10.00 -6.90
CA GLU A 107 -3.57 10.27 -8.34
C GLU A 107 -2.12 10.52 -8.75
N ALA A 108 -1.40 11.34 -8.01
CA ALA A 108 0.02 11.60 -8.26
C ALA A 108 0.86 10.32 -8.18
N VAL A 109 0.65 9.50 -7.15
CA VAL A 109 1.34 8.21 -6.99
C VAL A 109 1.03 7.27 -8.16
N SER A 110 -0.20 7.23 -8.64
CA SER A 110 -0.59 6.40 -9.79
C SER A 110 0.12 6.83 -11.07
N LEU A 111 0.27 8.13 -11.29
CA LEU A 111 1.01 8.66 -12.43
C LEU A 111 2.51 8.36 -12.35
N ILE A 112 3.08 8.46 -11.16
CA ILE A 112 4.51 8.19 -10.92
C ILE A 112 4.81 6.69 -11.01
N LYS A 113 3.91 5.83 -10.56
CA LYS A 113 4.04 4.38 -10.64
C LYS A 113 3.90 3.78 -12.03
N GLY A 114 3.66 4.54 -13.06
CA GLY A 114 3.44 4.08 -14.43
C GLY A 114 4.26 2.84 -14.86
N PRO A 115 4.20 2.41 -16.10
CA PRO A 115 4.93 1.20 -16.57
C PRO A 115 6.42 1.28 -16.21
N LYS A 116 6.99 0.15 -15.76
CA LYS A 116 8.34 0.07 -15.19
C LYS A 116 9.47 0.64 -16.06
N ASP A 117 9.30 0.62 -17.36
CA ASP A 117 10.36 0.97 -18.32
C ASP A 117 10.13 2.35 -18.97
N LYS A 118 9.15 3.11 -18.50
CA LYS A 118 8.84 4.41 -19.04
C LYS A 118 9.45 5.52 -18.18
N PRO A 119 10.31 6.38 -18.76
CA PRO A 119 10.82 7.53 -18.02
C PRO A 119 9.68 8.48 -17.65
N ILE A 120 9.73 8.99 -16.44
CA ILE A 120 8.77 9.96 -15.92
C ILE A 120 9.44 11.32 -15.85
N LYS A 121 8.78 12.33 -16.37
CA LYS A 121 9.26 13.70 -16.32
C LYS A 121 8.60 14.45 -15.16
N LEU A 122 9.39 14.84 -14.19
CA LEU A 122 8.96 15.66 -13.06
C LEU A 122 9.48 17.08 -13.20
N VAL A 123 8.64 18.05 -12.90
CA VAL A 123 9.03 19.45 -12.75
C VAL A 123 8.93 19.79 -11.27
N LEU A 124 10.05 20.17 -10.70
CA LEU A 124 10.20 20.52 -9.28
C LEU A 124 10.47 22.01 -9.12
N SER A 125 10.14 22.53 -7.94
CA SER A 125 10.53 23.89 -7.53
C SER A 125 11.31 23.83 -6.22
#